data_0da4d95cfba6368108b85c6748951f81
#
_entry.id   0da4d95cfba6368108b85c6748951f81
#
_cell.length_a   1.000
_cell.length_b   1.000
_cell.length_c   1.000
_cell.angle_alpha   90.00
_cell.angle_beta   90.00
_cell.angle_gamma   90.00
#
_symmetry.space_group_name_H-M   'P 1'
#
loop_
_entity.id
_entity.type
_entity.pdbx_description
1 polymer ?
#
loop_
_entity_poly.entity_id
_entity_poly.type
_entity_poly.pdbx_seq_one_letter_code
_entity_poly.pdbx_strand_id
1 'polypeptide(L)'
;GNRGTHGVIFDFIHKLKQDNTRLEVLGNGLQEKSYMEVKDCVRGMMHIFNTSTSPINLYNLGSHDTCSVRRIAEIVVEETGCRDATIEYTGGDRGWAGDIPRAMLSIEKMLSTGYDVKYNSEAAVRHTTKCLIEEIGM
;
A
#
# COMPACT_ATOMS: atom_id res chain seq x y z
N GLY A 1 -14.84 14.49 6.16
CA GLY A 1 -13.58 14.19 6.34
C GLY A 1 -13.28 12.90 6.93
N ASN A 2 -12.48 12.29 6.42
CA ASN A 2 -12.32 11.16 6.76
C ASN A 2 -11.28 10.90 7.47
N ARG A 3 -11.29 11.00 8.50
CA ARG A 3 -10.37 10.73 9.27
C ARG A 3 -9.97 9.40 9.27
N GLY A 4 -10.52 8.55 8.71
CA GLY A 4 -10.12 7.21 8.72
C GLY A 4 -9.00 6.87 7.86
N THR A 5 -8.48 7.81 7.11
CA THR A 5 -7.56 7.39 6.23
C THR A 5 -6.28 7.44 6.74
N HIS A 6 -5.84 6.52 7.42
CA HIS A 6 -4.56 6.57 7.97
C HIS A 6 -3.75 5.40 7.52
N GLY A 7 -3.51 5.25 6.29
CA GLY A 7 -2.58 4.26 5.76
C GLY A 7 -1.14 4.75 5.88
N VAL A 8 -0.19 3.84 5.73
CA VAL A 8 1.24 4.14 5.86
C VAL A 8 1.71 5.22 4.89
N ILE A 9 1.21 5.21 3.66
CA ILE A 9 1.57 6.20 2.65
C ILE A 9 1.13 7.59 3.07
N PHE A 10 -0.11 7.69 3.54
CA PHE A 10 -0.67 8.95 4.03
C PHE A 10 0.16 9.50 5.19
N ASP A 11 0.50 8.66 6.14
CA ASP A 11 1.30 9.06 7.31
C ASP A 11 2.68 9.56 6.89
N PHE A 12 3.32 8.90 5.94
CA PHE A 12 4.64 9.30 5.46
C PHE A 12 4.59 10.65 4.74
N ILE A 13 3.57 10.87 3.92
CA ILE A 13 3.40 12.16 3.24
C ILE A 13 3.20 13.27 4.27
N HIS A 14 2.38 13.04 5.29
CA HIS A 14 2.15 14.03 6.34
C HIS A 14 3.41 14.33 7.15
N LYS A 15 4.20 13.32 7.47
CA LYS A 15 5.47 13.51 8.17
C LYS A 15 6.43 14.38 7.36
N LEU A 16 6.54 14.12 6.06
CA LEU A 16 7.40 14.91 5.18
C LEU A 16 6.87 16.31 4.95
N LYS A 17 5.55 16.49 5.00
CA LYS A 17 4.96 17.83 4.90
C LYS A 17 5.29 18.68 6.13
N GLN A 18 5.39 18.05 7.30
CA GLN A 18 5.75 18.74 8.53
C GLN A 18 7.25 18.99 8.63
N ASP A 19 8.08 18.05 8.19
CA ASP A 19 9.52 18.17 8.21
C ASP A 19 10.08 17.41 7.00
N ASN A 20 10.47 18.12 5.97
CA ASN A 20 10.95 17.52 4.74
C ASN A 20 12.42 17.08 4.80
N THR A 21 13.05 17.14 5.98
CA THR A 21 14.44 16.73 6.14
C THR A 21 14.57 15.32 6.73
N ARG A 22 13.50 14.76 7.26
CA ARG A 22 13.55 13.44 7.87
C ARG A 22 12.21 12.73 7.80
N LEU A 23 12.25 11.42 7.65
CA LEU A 23 11.08 10.57 7.70
C LEU A 23 11.30 9.47 8.73
N GLU A 24 10.54 9.50 9.82
CA GLU A 24 10.60 8.45 10.82
C GLU A 24 9.71 7.30 10.42
N VAL A 25 10.27 6.09 10.39
CA VAL A 25 9.56 4.86 10.10
C VAL A 25 9.55 4.00 11.36
N LEU A 26 8.37 3.64 11.83
CA LEU A 26 8.23 2.81 13.02
C LEU A 26 8.67 1.37 12.70
N GLY A 27 9.46 0.79 13.60
CA GLY A 27 10.02 -0.55 13.43
C GLY A 27 11.28 -0.53 12.57
N ASN A 28 11.60 -1.67 11.95
CA ASN A 28 12.79 -1.79 11.11
C ASN A 28 12.49 -1.62 9.62
N GLY A 29 11.23 -1.43 9.27
CA GLY A 29 10.82 -1.23 7.88
C GLY A 29 10.84 -2.48 7.02
N LEU A 30 11.06 -3.66 7.60
CA LEU A 30 11.15 -4.90 6.83
C LEU A 30 9.81 -5.64 6.72
N GLN A 31 8.76 -5.14 7.33
CA GLN A 31 7.43 -5.70 7.20
C GLN A 31 7.02 -5.63 5.72
N GLU A 32 6.44 -6.71 5.21
CA GLU A 32 6.01 -6.80 3.83
C GLU A 32 4.55 -7.12 3.73
N LYS A 33 3.85 -6.45 2.84
CA LYS A 33 2.44 -6.70 2.57
C LYS A 33 2.19 -6.62 1.08
N SER A 34 1.15 -7.29 0.62
CA SER A 34 0.66 -7.11 -0.74
C SER A 34 -0.16 -5.83 -0.78
N TYR A 35 0.09 -5.00 -1.77
CA TYR A 35 -0.66 -3.76 -1.96
C TYR A 35 -1.41 -3.82 -3.28
N MET A 36 -2.66 -3.39 -3.27
CA MET A 36 -3.53 -3.40 -4.44
C MET A 36 -4.06 -1.99 -4.66
N GLU A 37 -3.95 -1.51 -5.89
CA GLU A 37 -4.47 -0.19 -6.23
C GLU A 37 -6.00 -0.23 -6.16
N VAL A 38 -6.62 0.83 -5.65
CA VAL A 38 -8.05 0.84 -5.35
C VAL A 38 -8.92 0.56 -6.57
N LYS A 39 -8.56 1.06 -7.74
CA LYS A 39 -9.33 0.80 -8.96
C LYS A 39 -9.20 -0.65 -9.40
N ASP A 40 -8.04 -1.27 -9.20
CA ASP A 40 -7.86 -2.70 -9.42
C ASP A 40 -8.75 -3.51 -8.49
N CYS A 41 -8.86 -3.10 -7.24
CA CYS A 41 -9.72 -3.76 -6.27
C CYS A 41 -11.19 -3.68 -6.67
N VAL A 42 -11.65 -2.49 -7.06
CA VAL A 42 -13.03 -2.29 -7.49
C VAL A 42 -13.33 -3.09 -8.76
N ARG A 43 -12.42 -3.07 -9.74
CA ARG A 43 -12.59 -3.85 -10.97
C ARG A 43 -12.66 -5.34 -10.68
N GLY A 44 -11.82 -5.82 -9.75
CA GLY A 44 -11.82 -7.22 -9.33
C GLY A 44 -13.15 -7.61 -8.69
N MET A 45 -13.66 -6.78 -7.79
CA MET A 45 -14.95 -7.02 -7.14
C MET A 45 -16.09 -7.06 -8.16
N MET A 46 -16.10 -6.12 -9.11
CA MET A 46 -17.12 -6.08 -10.16
C MET A 46 -17.03 -7.30 -11.09
N HIS A 47 -15.82 -7.70 -11.44
CA HIS A 47 -15.62 -8.88 -12.28
C HIS A 47 -16.16 -10.14 -11.59
N ILE A 48 -15.86 -10.33 -10.34
CA ILE A 48 -16.34 -11.47 -9.55
C ILE A 48 -17.86 -11.43 -9.45
N PHE A 49 -18.44 -10.27 -9.18
CA PHE A 49 -19.87 -10.10 -9.08
C PHE A 49 -20.57 -10.49 -10.40
N ASN A 50 -19.98 -10.10 -11.54
CA ASN A 50 -20.58 -10.34 -12.85
C ASN A 50 -20.38 -11.75 -13.39
N THR A 51 -19.35 -12.47 -12.92
CA THR A 51 -19.02 -13.79 -13.46
C THR A 51 -19.35 -14.95 -12.53
N SER A 52 -19.53 -14.68 -11.23
CA SER A 52 -19.79 -15.74 -10.28
C SER A 52 -21.25 -16.18 -10.33
N THR A 53 -21.47 -17.48 -10.22
CA THR A 53 -22.81 -18.05 -10.14
C THR A 53 -23.13 -18.50 -8.71
N SER A 54 -22.19 -18.35 -7.78
CA SER A 54 -22.38 -18.76 -6.41
C SER A 54 -23.08 -17.65 -5.61
N PRO A 55 -24.01 -18.00 -4.70
CA PRO A 55 -24.68 -17.01 -3.87
C PRO A 55 -23.75 -16.41 -2.82
N ILE A 56 -22.65 -17.09 -2.49
CA ILE A 56 -21.66 -16.60 -1.55
C ILE A 56 -20.30 -16.61 -2.21
N ASN A 57 -19.64 -15.46 -2.24
CA ASN A 57 -18.35 -15.34 -2.88
C ASN A 57 -17.29 -14.94 -1.87
N LEU A 58 -16.34 -15.84 -1.61
CA LEU A 58 -15.21 -15.60 -0.74
C LEU A 58 -13.93 -15.61 -1.57
N TYR A 59 -13.35 -14.42 -1.76
CA TYR A 59 -12.15 -14.25 -2.57
C TYR A 59 -11.15 -13.38 -1.85
N ASN A 60 -9.88 -13.69 -1.99
CA ASN A 60 -8.81 -12.78 -1.61
C ASN A 60 -8.43 -11.98 -2.85
N LEU A 61 -8.49 -10.68 -2.75
CA LEU A 61 -8.04 -9.79 -3.81
C LEU A 61 -6.67 -9.21 -3.41
N GLY A 62 -5.74 -9.18 -4.33
CA GLY A 62 -4.40 -8.68 -4.05
C GLY A 62 -3.50 -8.69 -5.26
N SER A 63 -2.26 -8.30 -5.05
CA SER A 63 -1.22 -8.32 -6.07
C SER A 63 -0.45 -9.63 -6.01
N HIS A 64 0.39 -9.86 -7.01
CA HIS A 64 1.21 -11.08 -7.10
C HIS A 64 2.41 -11.07 -6.13
N ASP A 65 2.76 -9.93 -5.61
CA ASP A 65 3.97 -9.75 -4.81
C ASP A 65 3.71 -8.90 -3.56
N THR A 66 4.76 -8.60 -2.82
CA THR A 66 4.70 -7.75 -1.64
C THR A 66 5.63 -6.55 -1.83
N CYS A 67 5.43 -5.54 -0.98
CA CYS A 67 6.31 -4.37 -0.91
C CYS A 67 6.64 -4.13 0.57
N SER A 68 7.90 -3.87 0.87
CA SER A 68 8.31 -3.61 2.24
C SER A 68 8.03 -2.16 2.63
N VAL A 69 7.92 -1.90 3.91
CA VAL A 69 7.75 -0.54 4.43
C VAL A 69 8.95 0.33 4.07
N ARG A 70 10.16 -0.24 4.06
CA ARG A 70 11.36 0.48 3.59
C ARG A 70 11.17 0.98 2.17
N ARG A 71 10.68 0.12 1.29
CA ARG A 71 10.48 0.50 -0.10
C ARG A 71 9.39 1.56 -0.24
N ILE A 72 8.33 1.47 0.56
CA ILE A 72 7.28 2.48 0.57
C ILE A 72 7.87 3.84 0.98
N ALA A 73 8.70 3.86 2.01
CA ALA A 73 9.34 5.10 2.46
C ALA A 73 10.20 5.71 1.36
N GLU A 74 10.97 4.90 0.65
CA GLU A 74 11.79 5.35 -0.48
C GLU A 74 10.93 5.95 -1.60
N ILE A 75 9.85 5.26 -1.95
CA ILE A 75 8.93 5.73 -3.00
C ILE A 75 8.30 7.07 -2.61
N VAL A 76 7.85 7.20 -1.37
CA VAL A 76 7.23 8.44 -0.89
C VAL A 76 8.24 9.59 -0.93
N VAL A 77 9.47 9.35 -0.51
CA VAL A 77 10.54 10.37 -0.57
C VAL A 77 10.79 10.78 -2.03
N GLU A 78 10.86 9.82 -2.94
CA GLU A 78 11.07 10.11 -4.35
C GLU A 78 9.92 10.93 -4.94
N GLU A 79 8.69 10.51 -4.71
CA GLU A 79 7.52 11.13 -5.34
C GLU A 79 7.18 12.50 -4.74
N THR A 80 7.49 12.73 -3.47
CA THR A 80 7.29 14.04 -2.84
C THR A 80 8.41 15.04 -3.19
N GLY A 81 9.48 14.57 -3.80
CA GLY A 81 10.64 15.42 -4.11
C GLY A 81 11.52 15.73 -2.92
N CYS A 82 11.28 15.12 -1.77
CA CYS A 82 12.05 15.34 -0.56
C CYS A 82 13.32 14.49 -0.53
N ARG A 83 14.09 14.55 -1.60
CA ARG A 83 15.24 13.64 -1.80
C ARG A 83 16.34 13.78 -0.76
N ASP A 84 16.40 14.91 -0.07
CA ASP A 84 17.40 15.12 0.96
C ASP A 84 16.94 14.61 2.32
N ALA A 85 15.73 14.08 2.41
CA ALA A 85 15.21 13.55 3.68
C ALA A 85 15.97 12.29 4.09
N THR A 86 16.32 12.24 5.38
CA THR A 86 16.90 11.04 5.97
C THR A 86 15.79 10.13 6.46
N ILE A 87 15.80 8.87 6.08
CA ILE A 87 14.83 7.89 6.55
C ILE A 87 15.39 7.24 7.82
N GLU A 88 14.67 7.39 8.93
CA GLU A 88 15.11 6.89 10.21
C GLU A 88 14.18 5.78 10.68
N TYR A 89 14.73 4.65 11.12
CA TYR A 89 13.94 3.52 11.61
C TYR A 89 14.06 3.41 13.11
N THR A 90 12.93 3.23 13.80
CA THR A 90 12.92 3.13 15.27
C THR A 90 13.44 1.77 15.77
N GLY A 91 13.45 0.75 14.88
CA GLY A 91 13.92 -0.59 15.24
C GLY A 91 12.79 -1.51 15.71
N GLY A 92 13.05 -2.79 15.77
CA GLY A 92 12.08 -3.80 16.16
C GLY A 92 11.39 -4.46 14.95
N ASP A 93 10.69 -5.55 15.21
CA ASP A 93 10.06 -6.32 14.15
C ASP A 93 8.77 -5.72 13.63
N ARG A 94 8.15 -4.83 14.40
CA ARG A 94 6.83 -4.27 14.09
C ARG A 94 6.85 -2.77 14.26
N GLY A 95 6.07 -2.08 13.44
CA GLY A 95 5.87 -0.64 13.58
C GLY A 95 4.92 -0.30 14.71
N TRP A 96 4.00 -1.20 15.04
CA TRP A 96 3.07 -1.06 16.15
C TRP A 96 2.60 -2.46 16.59
N ALA A 97 1.98 -2.55 17.76
CA ALA A 97 1.68 -3.85 18.39
C ALA A 97 0.85 -4.81 17.54
N GLY A 98 -0.02 -4.31 16.71
CA GLY A 98 -0.85 -5.14 15.84
C GLY A 98 -0.28 -5.39 14.44
N ASP A 99 0.92 -4.92 14.17
CA ASP A 99 1.50 -5.03 12.84
C ASP A 99 1.95 -6.48 12.55
N ILE A 100 1.85 -6.88 11.30
CA ILE A 100 2.19 -8.23 10.85
C ILE A 100 3.49 -8.13 10.03
N PRO A 101 4.54 -8.88 10.38
CA PRO A 101 5.82 -8.81 9.68
C PRO A 101 5.71 -9.11 8.18
N ARG A 102 4.85 -10.05 7.81
CA ARG A 102 4.59 -10.34 6.41
C ARG A 102 3.14 -10.76 6.24
N ALA A 103 2.45 -10.16 5.28
CA ALA A 103 1.08 -10.50 4.99
C ALA A 103 0.88 -10.61 3.48
N MET A 104 0.62 -11.82 3.00
CA MET A 104 0.28 -12.08 1.61
C MET A 104 -0.71 -13.24 1.57
N LEU A 105 -1.90 -12.97 1.07
CA LEU A 105 -2.93 -13.99 0.92
C LEU A 105 -2.89 -14.58 -0.49
N SER A 106 -3.28 -15.84 -0.63
CA SER A 106 -3.36 -16.47 -1.94
C SER A 106 -4.42 -15.80 -2.80
N ILE A 107 -4.08 -15.48 -4.04
CA ILE A 107 -4.99 -14.89 -5.01
C ILE A 107 -5.37 -15.88 -6.13
N GLU A 108 -5.09 -17.15 -5.95
CA GLU A 108 -5.38 -18.17 -6.97
C GLU A 108 -6.84 -18.18 -7.39
N LYS A 109 -7.75 -18.04 -6.44
CA LYS A 109 -9.18 -18.02 -6.73
C LYS A 109 -9.57 -16.79 -7.53
N MET A 110 -8.96 -15.63 -7.26
CA MET A 110 -9.15 -14.42 -8.05
C MET A 110 -8.68 -14.65 -9.49
N LEU A 111 -7.48 -15.18 -9.64
CA LEU A 111 -6.92 -15.44 -10.99
C LEU A 111 -7.74 -16.46 -11.76
N SER A 112 -8.35 -17.44 -11.08
CA SER A 112 -9.18 -18.45 -11.73
C SER A 112 -10.43 -17.86 -12.40
N THR A 113 -10.85 -16.67 -12.02
CA THR A 113 -11.99 -15.98 -12.64
C THR A 113 -11.61 -15.26 -13.95
N GLY A 114 -10.32 -15.23 -14.28
CA GLY A 114 -9.81 -14.49 -15.44
C GLY A 114 -9.44 -13.05 -15.12
N TYR A 115 -9.64 -12.60 -13.88
CA TYR A 115 -9.24 -11.24 -13.49
C TYR A 115 -7.80 -11.24 -12.99
N ASP A 116 -7.07 -10.22 -13.37
CA ASP A 116 -5.74 -9.94 -12.82
C ASP A 116 -5.58 -8.44 -12.60
N VAL A 117 -4.66 -8.10 -11.68
CA VAL A 117 -4.41 -6.70 -11.34
C VAL A 117 -3.54 -6.04 -12.41
N LYS A 118 -3.74 -4.74 -12.57
CA LYS A 118 -2.96 -3.94 -13.49
C LYS A 118 -1.63 -3.51 -12.89
N TYR A 119 -1.57 -3.35 -11.56
CA TYR A 119 -0.39 -2.89 -10.86
C TYR A 119 0.10 -3.95 -9.89
N ASN A 120 1.42 -4.18 -9.83
CA ASN A 120 2.01 -4.97 -8.75
C ASN A 120 2.07 -4.10 -7.48
N SER A 121 2.55 -4.64 -6.35
CA SER A 121 2.54 -3.92 -5.07
C SER A 121 3.32 -2.61 -5.13
N GLU A 122 4.52 -2.61 -5.69
CA GLU A 122 5.32 -1.39 -5.79
C GLU A 122 4.67 -0.34 -6.70
N ALA A 123 4.15 -0.74 -7.85
CA ALA A 123 3.48 0.17 -8.76
C ALA A 123 2.19 0.73 -8.15
N ALA A 124 1.46 -0.08 -7.39
CA ALA A 124 0.27 0.37 -6.67
C ALA A 124 0.62 1.42 -5.61
N VAL A 125 1.70 1.21 -4.86
CA VAL A 125 2.18 2.16 -3.87
C VAL A 125 2.57 3.47 -4.54
N ARG A 126 3.32 3.41 -5.64
CA ARG A 126 3.76 4.60 -6.36
C ARG A 126 2.58 5.39 -6.93
N HIS A 127 1.63 4.71 -7.53
CA HIS A 127 0.44 5.35 -8.08
C HIS A 127 -0.39 6.02 -6.97
N THR A 128 -0.62 5.33 -5.87
CA THR A 128 -1.35 5.85 -4.73
C THR A 128 -0.65 7.07 -4.12
N THR A 129 0.69 7.02 -4.04
CA THR A 129 1.48 8.14 -3.52
C THR A 129 1.27 9.39 -4.39
N LYS A 130 1.32 9.24 -5.70
CA LYS A 130 1.09 10.35 -6.62
C LYS A 130 -0.30 10.96 -6.46
N CYS A 131 -1.32 10.12 -6.34
CA CYS A 131 -2.70 10.58 -6.16
C CYS A 131 -2.88 11.32 -4.83
N LEU A 132 -2.28 10.82 -3.75
CA LEU A 132 -2.37 11.46 -2.44
C LEU A 132 -1.62 12.79 -2.40
N ILE A 133 -0.49 12.88 -3.08
CA ILE A 133 0.27 14.13 -3.17
C ILE A 133 -0.58 15.20 -3.84
N GLU A 134 -1.26 14.88 -4.93
CA GLU A 134 -2.16 15.81 -5.60
C GLU A 134 -3.32 16.21 -4.70
N GLU A 135 -3.91 15.26 -3.99
CA GLU A 135 -5.05 15.53 -3.11
C GLU A 135 -4.66 16.38 -1.90
N ILE A 136 -3.50 16.13 -1.32
CA ILE A 136 -3.00 16.87 -0.16
C ILE A 136 -2.44 18.24 -0.58
N GLY A 137 -2.06 18.41 -1.82
CA GLY A 137 -1.52 19.66 -2.32
C GLY A 137 -0.02 19.85 -2.03
N MET A 138 0.71 18.78 -2.03
CA MET A 138 2.14 18.82 -1.75
C MET A 138 3.01 18.86 -3.01
#